data_d5d1377cd130e9fa0106d4e74c673824
#
_entry.id   d5d1377cd130e9fa0106d4e74c673824
#
_cell.length_a   1.000
_cell.length_b   1.000
_cell.length_c   1.000
_cell.angle_alpha   90.00
_cell.angle_beta   90.00
_cell.angle_gamma   90.00
#
_symmetry.space_group_name_H-M   'P 1'
#
loop_
_entity.id
_entity.type
_entity.pdbx_description
1 polymer ?
#
loop_
_entity_poly.entity_id
_entity_poly.type
_entity_poly.pdbx_seq_one_letter_code
_entity_poly.pdbx_strand_id
1 'polypeptide(L)'
;LKYIRKNVKLTLIFKGVLIVVFLKLLSEWLNLNTVGVLLEYVIESVPIAIIVLFQPEIRNVLESIGRSQLLGRHKVLTVDEREKIVYEIMQAVEYLKRNRIGALMVIERDYSLSQYIESATKIYADISSELLISIFFPNNPLHDGAVIIEGDRISSAGSVLPTSMNPNISKRLGTRHRAAL
;
A
#
# COMPACT_ATOMS: atom_id res chain seq x y z
N LEU A 1 -17.53 5.31 14.17
CA LEU A 1 -17.25 4.20 15.10
C LEU A 1 -16.87 2.89 14.37
N LYS A 2 -17.42 2.58 13.19
CA LYS A 2 -17.10 1.35 12.42
C LYS A 2 -15.69 1.35 11.81
N TYR A 3 -15.09 2.52 11.53
CA TYR A 3 -13.76 2.67 10.92
C TYR A 3 -12.61 2.46 11.93
N ILE A 4 -12.83 2.80 13.19
CA ILE A 4 -11.84 2.66 14.29
C ILE A 4 -11.59 1.19 14.61
N ARG A 5 -12.57 0.30 14.40
CA ARG A 5 -12.48 -1.12 14.73
C ARG A 5 -11.53 -1.92 13.78
N LYS A 6 -11.17 -1.36 12.63
CA LYS A 6 -10.33 -2.02 11.63
C LYS A 6 -8.82 -1.75 11.80
N ASN A 7 -8.45 -0.71 12.58
CA ASN A 7 -7.06 -0.36 12.86
C ASN A 7 -6.70 -0.65 14.31
N VAL A 8 -6.15 -1.84 14.55
CA VAL A 8 -5.69 -2.29 15.89
C VAL A 8 -4.76 -1.25 16.54
N LYS A 9 -3.89 -0.61 15.74
CA LYS A 9 -2.97 0.44 16.21
C LYS A 9 -3.69 1.65 16.80
N LEU A 10 -4.70 2.20 16.11
CA LEU A 10 -5.48 3.35 16.58
C LEU A 10 -6.22 3.05 17.88
N THR A 11 -6.79 1.86 18.00
CA THR A 11 -7.51 1.43 19.21
C THR A 11 -6.58 1.30 20.41
N LEU A 12 -5.35 0.83 20.21
CA LEU A 12 -4.35 0.71 21.28
C LEU A 12 -3.87 2.09 21.76
N ILE A 13 -3.59 3.02 20.83
CA ILE A 13 -3.20 4.41 21.15
C ILE A 13 -4.30 5.09 21.96
N PHE A 14 -5.55 4.99 21.49
CA PHE A 14 -6.70 5.61 22.17
C PHE A 14 -6.88 5.06 23.60
N LYS A 15 -6.76 3.74 23.79
CA LYS A 15 -6.79 3.12 25.12
C LYS A 15 -5.65 3.61 26.01
N GLY A 16 -4.43 3.72 25.45
CA GLY A 16 -3.27 4.22 26.20
C GLY A 16 -3.46 5.64 26.69
N VAL A 17 -3.91 6.55 25.82
CA VAL A 17 -4.21 7.95 26.19
C VAL A 17 -5.30 8.01 27.27
N LEU A 18 -6.36 7.20 27.15
CA LEU A 18 -7.46 7.16 28.11
C LEU A 18 -6.99 6.69 29.49
N ILE A 19 -6.09 5.71 29.55
CA ILE A 19 -5.48 5.24 30.82
C ILE A 19 -4.65 6.36 31.46
N VAL A 20 -3.82 7.07 30.68
CA VAL A 20 -2.99 8.16 31.23
C VAL A 20 -3.85 9.29 31.77
N VAL A 21 -4.90 9.69 31.05
CA VAL A 21 -5.86 10.71 31.52
C VAL A 21 -6.57 10.24 32.81
N PHE A 22 -7.01 8.99 32.86
CA PHE A 22 -7.63 8.42 34.04
C PHE A 22 -6.69 8.43 35.26
N LEU A 23 -5.43 8.04 35.06
CA LEU A 23 -4.40 8.08 36.12
C LEU A 23 -4.12 9.50 36.60
N LYS A 24 -4.15 10.51 35.72
CA LYS A 24 -4.02 11.91 36.09
C LYS A 24 -5.15 12.36 37.02
N LEU A 25 -6.41 12.07 36.63
CA LEU A 25 -7.57 12.40 37.44
C LEU A 25 -7.55 11.72 38.84
N LEU A 26 -7.12 10.46 38.88
CA LEU A 26 -6.96 9.71 40.11
C LEU A 26 -5.84 10.29 40.99
N SER A 27 -4.74 10.72 40.41
CA SER A 27 -3.63 11.38 41.10
C SER A 27 -4.05 12.71 41.75
N GLU A 28 -4.86 13.51 41.06
CA GLU A 28 -5.42 14.75 41.57
C GLU A 28 -6.38 14.49 42.77
N TRP A 29 -7.22 13.46 42.63
CA TRP A 29 -8.16 13.07 43.71
C TRP A 29 -7.44 12.56 44.96
N LEU A 30 -6.29 11.88 44.79
CA LEU A 30 -5.48 11.37 45.91
C LEU A 30 -4.44 12.39 46.42
N ASN A 31 -4.43 13.63 45.91
CA ASN A 31 -3.43 14.68 46.20
C ASN A 31 -1.97 14.24 46.02
N LEU A 32 -1.70 13.38 45.02
CA LEU A 32 -0.36 12.89 44.72
C LEU A 32 0.36 13.87 43.77
N ASN A 33 0.79 15.03 44.29
CA ASN A 33 1.36 16.12 43.51
C ASN A 33 2.52 15.70 42.59
N THR A 34 3.44 14.88 43.08
CA THR A 34 4.61 14.41 42.30
C THR A 34 4.21 13.54 41.11
N VAL A 35 3.23 12.66 41.31
CA VAL A 35 2.71 11.81 40.24
C VAL A 35 1.92 12.63 39.22
N GLY A 36 1.15 13.61 39.70
CA GLY A 36 0.39 14.55 38.86
C GLY A 36 1.32 15.31 37.88
N VAL A 37 2.42 15.87 38.36
CA VAL A 37 3.41 16.58 37.56
C VAL A 37 4.07 15.65 36.50
N LEU A 38 4.44 14.42 36.88
CA LEU A 38 5.01 13.45 35.94
C LEU A 38 4.02 13.08 34.82
N LEU A 39 2.75 12.88 35.17
CA LEU A 39 1.71 12.58 34.19
C LEU A 39 1.42 13.76 33.26
N GLU A 40 1.57 14.99 33.74
CA GLU A 40 1.42 16.20 32.92
C GLU A 40 2.48 16.27 31.83
N TYR A 41 3.76 16.03 32.13
CA TYR A 41 4.81 15.94 31.11
C TYR A 41 4.54 14.84 30.08
N VAL A 42 4.01 13.70 30.53
CA VAL A 42 3.62 12.62 29.61
C VAL A 42 2.50 13.11 28.67
N ILE A 43 1.46 13.77 29.20
CA ILE A 43 0.34 14.28 28.41
C ILE A 43 0.79 15.35 27.43
N GLU A 44 1.67 16.27 27.84
CA GLU A 44 2.24 17.30 26.96
C GLU A 44 3.05 16.71 25.80
N SER A 45 3.68 15.55 26.00
CA SER A 45 4.44 14.85 24.94
C SER A 45 3.56 14.05 23.96
N VAL A 46 2.30 13.75 24.31
CA VAL A 46 1.37 12.97 23.49
C VAL A 46 1.18 13.52 22.07
N PRO A 47 1.00 14.83 21.82
CA PRO A 47 0.86 15.36 20.48
C PRO A 47 2.08 15.07 19.59
N ILE A 48 3.28 15.19 20.14
CA ILE A 48 4.52 14.90 19.42
C ILE A 48 4.59 13.40 19.08
N ALA A 49 4.28 12.55 20.06
CA ALA A 49 4.25 11.10 19.85
C ALA A 49 3.23 10.70 18.76
N ILE A 50 2.05 11.35 18.73
CA ILE A 50 1.04 11.14 17.69
C ILE A 50 1.59 11.53 16.32
N ILE A 51 2.22 12.69 16.17
CA ILE A 51 2.81 13.13 14.89
C ILE A 51 3.85 12.13 14.40
N VAL A 52 4.74 11.65 15.27
CA VAL A 52 5.75 10.65 14.92
C VAL A 52 5.12 9.32 14.51
N LEU A 53 4.09 8.87 15.22
CA LEU A 53 3.38 7.63 14.90
C LEU A 53 2.61 7.69 13.58
N PHE A 54 2.08 8.86 13.23
CA PHE A 54 1.33 9.08 11.98
C PHE A 54 2.20 9.66 10.85
N GLN A 55 3.51 9.81 11.08
CA GLN A 55 4.44 10.31 10.06
C GLN A 55 4.31 9.58 8.71
N PRO A 56 4.27 8.23 8.65
CA PRO A 56 4.14 7.53 7.37
C PRO A 56 2.79 7.79 6.69
N GLU A 57 1.70 7.87 7.45
CA GLU A 57 0.38 8.16 6.91
C GLU A 57 0.29 9.59 6.36
N ILE A 58 0.82 10.56 7.10
CA ILE A 58 0.90 11.98 6.67
C ILE A 58 1.75 12.08 5.40
N ARG A 59 2.90 11.41 5.36
CA ARG A 59 3.77 11.39 4.20
C ARG A 59 3.05 10.85 2.96
N ASN A 60 2.36 9.71 3.08
CA ASN A 60 1.60 9.11 1.98
C ASN A 60 0.49 10.05 1.46
N VAL A 61 -0.20 10.74 2.36
CA VAL A 61 -1.23 11.73 1.98
C VAL A 61 -0.61 12.92 1.25
N LEU A 62 0.49 13.47 1.75
CA LEU A 62 1.19 14.59 1.12
C LEU A 62 1.76 14.20 -0.25
N GLU A 63 2.32 13.01 -0.38
CA GLU A 63 2.79 12.48 -1.65
C GLU A 63 1.65 12.30 -2.66
N SER A 64 0.50 11.81 -2.23
CA SER A 64 -0.67 11.65 -3.10
C SER A 64 -1.19 13.01 -3.60
N ILE A 65 -1.25 14.02 -2.72
CA ILE A 65 -1.65 15.38 -3.09
C ILE A 65 -0.63 16.01 -4.04
N GLY A 66 0.67 15.89 -3.72
CA GLY A 66 1.74 16.45 -4.55
C GLY A 66 1.79 15.83 -5.94
N ARG A 67 1.56 14.54 -6.06
CA ARG A 67 1.55 13.83 -7.35
C ARG A 67 0.33 14.16 -8.20
N SER A 68 -0.85 14.33 -7.60
CA SER A 68 -2.07 14.63 -8.33
C SER A 68 -2.06 16.02 -8.97
N GLN A 69 -1.40 17.01 -8.34
CA GLN A 69 -1.38 18.40 -8.80
C GLN A 69 -0.19 18.74 -9.72
N LEU A 70 0.99 18.14 -9.48
CA LEU A 70 2.21 18.60 -10.15
C LEU A 70 2.62 17.81 -11.39
N LEU A 71 2.15 16.58 -11.58
CA LEU A 71 2.66 15.73 -12.66
C LEU A 71 1.63 15.30 -13.70
N GLY A 72 0.37 15.72 -13.61
CA GLY A 72 -0.63 15.42 -14.65
C GLY A 72 -0.75 13.93 -15.02
N ARG A 73 -0.31 13.01 -14.14
CA ARG A 73 -0.13 11.60 -14.45
C ARG A 73 -1.42 10.77 -14.51
N HIS A 74 -2.51 11.30 -13.99
CA HIS A 74 -3.81 10.68 -14.21
C HIS A 74 -4.55 11.44 -15.32
N LYS A 75 -4.12 11.23 -16.56
CA LYS A 75 -4.96 11.54 -17.70
C LYS A 75 -6.31 10.84 -17.44
N VAL A 76 -7.38 11.62 -17.40
CA VAL A 76 -8.72 11.03 -17.36
C VAL A 76 -8.92 10.28 -18.68
N LEU A 77 -8.74 8.97 -18.61
CA LEU A 77 -8.86 8.09 -19.78
C LEU A 77 -10.28 8.19 -20.33
N THR A 78 -10.39 8.38 -21.63
CA THR A 78 -11.65 8.27 -22.34
C THR A 78 -12.19 6.83 -22.26
N VAL A 79 -13.45 6.61 -22.55
CA VAL A 79 -14.04 5.26 -22.54
C VAL A 79 -13.29 4.35 -23.51
N ASP A 80 -12.99 4.86 -24.70
CA ASP A 80 -12.31 4.10 -25.76
C ASP A 80 -10.86 3.73 -25.35
N GLU A 81 -10.14 4.63 -24.67
CA GLU A 81 -8.80 4.35 -24.14
C GLU A 81 -8.82 3.25 -23.08
N ARG A 82 -9.84 3.26 -22.21
CA ARG A 82 -10.02 2.20 -21.20
C ARG A 82 -10.33 0.85 -21.82
N GLU A 83 -11.23 0.83 -22.82
CA GLU A 83 -11.57 -0.40 -23.53
C GLU A 83 -10.34 -1.01 -24.21
N LYS A 84 -9.53 -0.17 -24.86
CA LYS A 84 -8.27 -0.61 -25.46
C LYS A 84 -7.31 -1.23 -24.42
N ILE A 85 -7.11 -0.59 -23.26
CA ILE A 85 -6.23 -1.10 -22.20
C ILE A 85 -6.78 -2.45 -21.69
N VAL A 86 -8.07 -2.55 -21.44
CA VAL A 86 -8.70 -3.80 -20.99
C VAL A 86 -8.51 -4.90 -22.02
N TYR A 87 -8.67 -4.59 -23.31
CA TYR A 87 -8.46 -5.53 -24.40
C TYR A 87 -7.02 -6.07 -24.44
N GLU A 88 -6.02 -5.19 -24.35
CA GLU A 88 -4.59 -5.56 -24.32
C GLU A 88 -4.26 -6.47 -23.12
N ILE A 89 -4.76 -6.11 -21.93
CA ILE A 89 -4.57 -6.93 -20.73
C ILE A 89 -5.26 -8.29 -20.88
N MET A 90 -6.46 -8.34 -21.40
CA MET A 90 -7.21 -9.59 -21.63
C MET A 90 -6.44 -10.51 -22.60
N GLN A 91 -5.94 -9.98 -23.71
CA GLN A 91 -5.13 -10.75 -24.66
C GLN A 91 -3.88 -11.33 -24.00
N ALA A 92 -3.15 -10.51 -23.22
CA ALA A 92 -2.00 -10.99 -22.49
C ALA A 92 -2.35 -12.12 -21.52
N VAL A 93 -3.43 -11.93 -20.72
CA VAL A 93 -3.90 -12.94 -19.74
C VAL A 93 -4.30 -14.24 -20.44
N GLU A 94 -5.01 -14.16 -21.57
CA GLU A 94 -5.42 -15.36 -22.31
C GLU A 94 -4.21 -16.13 -22.83
N TYR A 95 -3.22 -15.44 -23.40
CA TYR A 95 -1.98 -16.07 -23.85
C TYR A 95 -1.21 -16.73 -22.71
N LEU A 96 -1.00 -16.00 -21.60
CA LEU A 96 -0.27 -16.50 -20.44
C LEU A 96 -0.97 -17.69 -19.79
N LYS A 97 -2.30 -17.65 -19.67
CA LYS A 97 -3.12 -18.78 -19.20
C LYS A 97 -2.98 -20.01 -20.09
N ARG A 98 -3.08 -19.85 -21.41
CA ARG A 98 -2.95 -20.94 -22.39
C ARG A 98 -1.59 -21.64 -22.31
N ASN A 99 -0.55 -20.85 -22.08
CA ASN A 99 0.83 -21.34 -21.95
C ASN A 99 1.22 -21.71 -20.51
N ARG A 100 0.30 -21.63 -19.53
CA ARG A 100 0.54 -21.91 -18.10
C ARG A 100 1.64 -21.06 -17.49
N ILE A 101 1.79 -19.83 -17.95
CA ILE A 101 2.76 -18.85 -17.43
C ILE A 101 2.07 -18.07 -16.30
N GLY A 102 2.68 -18.10 -15.10
CA GLY A 102 2.20 -17.32 -13.97
C GLY A 102 2.47 -15.83 -14.16
N ALA A 103 1.47 -14.98 -13.88
CA ALA A 103 1.59 -13.53 -13.95
C ALA A 103 0.91 -12.89 -12.74
N LEU A 104 1.43 -11.75 -12.31
CA LEU A 104 0.81 -10.88 -11.30
C LEU A 104 0.86 -9.44 -11.82
N MET A 105 -0.30 -8.91 -12.16
CA MET A 105 -0.48 -7.52 -12.58
C MET A 105 -1.24 -6.77 -11.49
N VAL A 106 -0.71 -5.64 -11.06
CA VAL A 106 -1.28 -4.81 -10.01
C VAL A 106 -1.61 -3.46 -10.58
N ILE A 107 -2.87 -3.08 -10.48
CA ILE A 107 -3.38 -1.80 -11.00
C ILE A 107 -3.47 -0.82 -9.83
N GLU A 108 -2.74 0.29 -9.91
CA GLU A 108 -2.84 1.37 -8.92
C GLU A 108 -4.22 2.01 -8.98
N ARG A 109 -4.82 2.17 -7.81
CA ARG A 109 -6.10 2.87 -7.64
C ARG A 109 -5.91 4.07 -6.71
N ASP A 110 -6.58 4.06 -5.58
CA ASP A 110 -6.62 5.16 -4.61
C ASP A 110 -5.35 5.24 -3.74
N TYR A 111 -4.62 4.13 -3.63
CA TYR A 111 -3.38 4.05 -2.82
C TYR A 111 -2.17 4.00 -3.73
N SER A 112 -1.20 4.89 -3.44
CA SER A 112 0.05 4.93 -4.20
C SER A 112 0.90 3.69 -3.96
N LEU A 113 1.38 3.11 -5.07
CA LEU A 113 2.30 1.97 -5.09
C LEU A 113 3.77 2.39 -5.30
N SER A 114 4.08 3.68 -5.17
CA SER A 114 5.39 4.24 -5.47
C SER A 114 6.54 3.54 -4.77
N GLN A 115 6.37 3.14 -3.50
CA GLN A 115 7.41 2.43 -2.76
C GLN A 115 7.84 1.11 -3.41
N TYR A 116 6.90 0.42 -4.09
CA TYR A 116 7.17 -0.82 -4.80
C TYR A 116 7.74 -0.58 -6.20
N ILE A 117 7.35 0.55 -6.83
CA ILE A 117 7.89 1.00 -8.11
C ILE A 117 9.35 1.45 -7.97
N GLU A 118 9.68 2.15 -6.87
CA GLU A 118 11.05 2.64 -6.63
C GLU A 118 12.07 1.52 -6.45
N SER A 119 11.65 0.40 -5.87
CA SER A 119 12.51 -0.78 -5.65
C SER A 119 12.58 -1.74 -6.85
N ALA A 120 11.77 -1.51 -7.89
CA ALA A 120 11.64 -2.37 -9.05
C ALA A 120 12.28 -1.76 -10.31
N THR A 121 12.31 -2.54 -11.40
CA THR A 121 12.77 -2.03 -12.70
C THR A 121 11.70 -1.13 -13.30
N LYS A 122 12.00 0.16 -13.46
CA LYS A 122 11.12 1.16 -14.06
C LYS A 122 11.06 0.98 -15.57
N ILE A 123 9.84 0.92 -16.12
CA ILE A 123 9.61 0.68 -17.55
C ILE A 123 9.00 1.91 -18.21
N TYR A 124 7.93 2.48 -17.63
CA TYR A 124 7.19 3.64 -18.15
C TYR A 124 6.72 3.52 -19.60
N ALA A 125 6.26 2.33 -20.00
CA ALA A 125 5.78 2.02 -21.35
C ALA A 125 4.26 1.99 -21.43
N ASP A 126 3.72 2.19 -22.62
CA ASP A 126 2.31 1.98 -22.93
C ASP A 126 1.94 0.50 -22.74
N ILE A 127 0.69 0.24 -22.35
CA ILE A 127 0.21 -1.12 -22.14
C ILE A 127 0.00 -1.77 -23.51
N SER A 128 0.68 -2.91 -23.75
CA SER A 128 0.43 -3.79 -24.87
C SER A 128 0.50 -5.25 -24.44
N SER A 129 -0.26 -6.09 -25.10
CA SER A 129 -0.30 -7.52 -24.84
C SER A 129 1.07 -8.17 -25.04
N GLU A 130 1.81 -7.76 -26.09
CA GLU A 130 3.14 -8.27 -26.40
C GLU A 130 4.16 -7.94 -25.32
N LEU A 131 4.11 -6.71 -24.79
CA LEU A 131 5.01 -6.29 -23.72
C LEU A 131 4.73 -7.07 -22.43
N LEU A 132 3.45 -7.20 -22.04
CA LEU A 132 3.05 -7.96 -20.87
C LEU A 132 3.46 -9.44 -20.98
N ILE A 133 3.23 -10.06 -22.14
CA ILE A 133 3.65 -11.42 -22.42
C ILE A 133 5.17 -11.54 -22.30
N SER A 134 5.92 -10.62 -22.91
CA SER A 134 7.37 -10.61 -22.88
C SER A 134 7.94 -10.48 -21.49
N ILE A 135 7.34 -9.63 -20.64
CA ILE A 135 7.77 -9.45 -19.25
C ILE A 135 7.63 -10.76 -18.46
N PHE A 136 6.48 -11.44 -18.59
CA PHE A 136 6.21 -12.65 -17.81
C PHE A 136 6.77 -13.92 -18.44
N PHE A 137 7.37 -13.82 -19.63
CA PHE A 137 7.94 -15.00 -20.28
C PHE A 137 9.04 -15.63 -19.42
N PRO A 138 9.05 -16.96 -19.26
CA PRO A 138 10.05 -17.67 -18.45
C PRO A 138 11.48 -17.30 -18.89
N ASN A 139 12.37 -17.18 -17.93
CA ASN A 139 13.78 -16.78 -18.10
C ASN A 139 14.02 -15.31 -18.49
N ASN A 140 13.00 -14.48 -18.58
CA ASN A 140 13.19 -13.03 -18.69
C ASN A 140 13.61 -12.47 -17.32
N PRO A 141 14.61 -11.58 -17.21
CA PRO A 141 15.00 -10.96 -15.95
C PRO A 141 13.85 -10.22 -15.20
N LEU A 142 12.82 -9.80 -15.92
CA LEU A 142 11.69 -9.06 -15.39
C LEU A 142 10.52 -9.94 -14.94
N HIS A 143 10.58 -11.26 -15.17
CA HIS A 143 9.45 -12.14 -14.93
C HIS A 143 9.17 -12.42 -13.45
N ASP A 144 10.16 -12.24 -12.57
CA ASP A 144 10.00 -12.53 -11.15
C ASP A 144 9.45 -11.29 -10.41
N GLY A 145 8.25 -11.44 -9.85
CA GLY A 145 7.52 -10.36 -9.18
C GLY A 145 6.25 -9.93 -9.89
N ALA A 146 5.83 -8.71 -9.62
CA ALA A 146 4.62 -8.10 -10.17
C ALA A 146 4.95 -7.02 -11.20
N VAL A 147 4.03 -6.84 -12.15
CA VAL A 147 3.95 -5.64 -12.99
C VAL A 147 3.00 -4.66 -12.33
N ILE A 148 3.44 -3.41 -12.16
CA ILE A 148 2.59 -2.34 -11.65
C ILE A 148 2.14 -1.45 -12.80
N ILE A 149 0.83 -1.24 -12.87
CA ILE A 149 0.15 -0.44 -13.89
C ILE A 149 -0.40 0.82 -13.20
N GLU A 150 0.00 1.98 -13.68
CA GLU A 150 -0.52 3.28 -13.26
C GLU A 150 -1.24 3.94 -14.43
N GLY A 151 -2.56 4.11 -14.31
CA GLY A 151 -3.39 4.71 -15.36
C GLY A 151 -3.34 3.91 -16.68
N ASP A 152 -2.67 4.46 -17.68
CA ASP A 152 -2.54 3.91 -19.04
C ASP A 152 -1.17 3.29 -19.31
N ARG A 153 -0.29 3.17 -18.29
CA ARG A 153 1.10 2.76 -18.46
C ARG A 153 1.55 1.64 -17.54
N ILE A 154 2.47 0.85 -18.03
CA ILE A 154 3.26 -0.06 -17.23
C ILE A 154 4.36 0.75 -16.56
N SER A 155 4.26 0.99 -15.24
CA SER A 155 5.23 1.78 -14.49
C SER A 155 6.49 1.01 -14.15
N SER A 156 6.33 -0.25 -13.73
CA SER A 156 7.47 -1.10 -13.36
C SER A 156 7.18 -2.59 -13.54
N ALA A 157 8.24 -3.38 -13.59
CA ALA A 157 8.18 -4.85 -13.56
C ALA A 157 9.20 -5.41 -12.55
N GLY A 158 9.00 -6.66 -12.16
CA GLY A 158 9.82 -7.30 -11.13
C GLY A 158 9.60 -6.71 -9.73
N SER A 159 8.44 -6.10 -9.49
CA SER A 159 8.11 -5.50 -8.20
C SER A 159 7.83 -6.56 -7.15
N VAL A 160 8.52 -6.47 -6.01
CA VAL A 160 8.32 -7.40 -4.88
C VAL A 160 7.23 -6.84 -3.97
N LEU A 161 6.13 -7.57 -3.87
CA LEU A 161 5.00 -7.21 -3.02
C LEU A 161 5.00 -8.05 -1.73
N PRO A 162 4.45 -7.53 -0.62
CA PRO A 162 4.30 -8.30 0.60
C PRO A 162 3.41 -9.51 0.36
N THR A 163 3.86 -10.65 0.86
CA THR A 163 3.11 -11.91 0.78
C THR A 163 2.26 -12.11 2.01
N SER A 164 1.07 -12.70 1.84
CA SER A 164 0.21 -13.05 2.97
C SER A 164 0.90 -14.05 3.91
N MET A 165 0.89 -13.73 5.22
CA MET A 165 1.39 -14.62 6.28
C MET A 165 0.29 -15.51 6.87
N ASN A 166 -0.89 -15.60 6.24
CA ASN A 166 -1.99 -16.39 6.73
C ASN A 166 -1.60 -17.89 6.71
N PRO A 167 -1.59 -18.58 7.88
CA PRO A 167 -1.19 -19.98 7.99
C PRO A 167 -2.12 -20.96 7.24
N ASN A 168 -3.35 -20.53 6.95
CA ASN A 168 -4.35 -21.35 6.24
C ASN A 168 -4.11 -21.39 4.71
N ILE A 169 -3.17 -20.60 4.20
CA ILE A 169 -2.84 -20.59 2.78
C ILE A 169 -1.86 -21.73 2.48
N SER A 170 -2.19 -22.55 1.47
CA SER A 170 -1.34 -23.68 1.07
C SER A 170 0.08 -23.23 0.75
N LYS A 171 1.07 -23.87 1.36
CA LYS A 171 2.50 -23.65 1.09
C LYS A 171 2.93 -24.02 -0.34
N ARG A 172 2.05 -24.70 -1.09
CA ARG A 172 2.28 -25.06 -2.52
C ARG A 172 2.08 -23.86 -3.45
N LEU A 173 1.43 -22.79 -2.98
CA LEU A 173 1.24 -21.57 -3.78
C LEU A 173 2.54 -20.78 -3.82
N GLY A 174 2.94 -20.39 -5.04
CA GLY A 174 4.12 -19.54 -5.27
C GLY A 174 3.96 -18.12 -4.71
N THR A 175 5.05 -17.38 -4.71
CA THR A 175 5.12 -15.99 -4.16
C THR A 175 4.07 -15.07 -4.76
N ARG A 176 3.83 -15.12 -6.08
CA ARG A 176 2.83 -14.31 -6.77
C ARG A 176 1.40 -14.59 -6.29
N HIS A 177 1.04 -15.87 -6.10
CA HIS A 177 -0.27 -16.23 -5.55
C HIS A 177 -0.45 -15.70 -4.13
N ARG A 178 0.59 -15.81 -3.31
CA ARG A 178 0.55 -15.35 -1.91
C ARG A 178 0.56 -13.83 -1.77
N ALA A 179 1.06 -13.12 -2.76
CA ALA A 179 1.01 -11.66 -2.82
C ALA A 179 -0.34 -11.14 -3.33
N ALA A 180 -1.11 -11.95 -4.05
CA ALA A 180 -2.44 -11.61 -4.55
C ALA A 180 -3.57 -11.82 -3.51
N LEU A 181 -3.27 -12.44 -2.36
CA LEU A 181 -4.19 -12.76 -1.24
C LEU A 181 -4.01 -11.80 -0.08
#